data_46c31f7b1eeb8c3ba4d0e642e13212a6
#
_entry.id   46c31f7b1eeb8c3ba4d0e642e13212a6
#
_cell.length_a   1.000
_cell.length_b   1.000
_cell.length_c   1.000
_cell.angle_alpha   90.00
_cell.angle_beta   90.00
_cell.angle_gamma   90.00
#
_symmetry.space_group_name_H-M   'P 1'
#
loop_
_entity.id
_entity.type
_entity.pdbx_description
1 polymer ?
#
loop_
_entity_poly.entity_id
_entity_poly.type
_entity_poly.pdbx_seq_one_letter_code
_entity_poly.pdbx_strand_id
1 'polypeptide(L)'
;SQEDMEKVVGDMNKSQQNDFSRIQARFKIKVPLTSANVDEVIEKRLLKKNDNAQQHLVTAFKKESAHLESLLSFSEAGVQFRGYGSGADFGNKFPFAPYQFDLFQQCRRALSTHNAFQGKHASVGERSMLGVFQQVIQKIEDRDDRALVSFDLMYEGIRNELRGEIQSSVILAEKNLDNRFAVKVLKALFLVKYFGNFKTTKRNVSVLLIDDINVDFNAHNAKVDEALNTLENQSYVQRNGDIYEFLTDDEKDVEQEIKATDIDDQAITQLQKEIFFDEIIRDNKIKFQDNKQDYDFTSKIDGSVLGREKELEIEIITENFSDYENETFLQSQTMGSTGMKLRLASNATFMKDLRMYLRTNKYVKQNQSTSNRAEVKRILQDKAQQNAERKRNLVLMANKALADATVYMNGGKHEMGQTTDGKVKVVNAFQDLIKTVYPSLRMLGSIQFSEETVHSTINNNQDALFSADDSTMSEAESEILNLVVRRKKQSDRTSLLDLRSHFSKKPYGWYPNAIWTVTARLYKR
;
A
#
# COMPACT_ATOMS: atom_id res chain seq x y z
N SER A 1 -28.71 5.95 37.73
CA SER A 1 -28.92 5.97 36.25
C SER A 1 -27.69 5.42 35.59
N GLN A 2 -27.84 4.57 34.59
CA GLN A 2 -26.76 3.96 33.78
C GLN A 2 -26.25 4.93 32.71
N GLU A 3 -26.95 5.98 32.42
CA GLU A 3 -26.57 7.01 31.46
C GLU A 3 -26.10 8.27 32.20
N ASP A 4 -25.15 8.96 31.58
CA ASP A 4 -24.71 10.25 32.04
C ASP A 4 -25.92 11.20 32.04
N MET A 5 -26.28 11.69 33.23
CA MET A 5 -27.45 12.54 33.40
C MET A 5 -27.41 13.80 32.52
N GLU A 6 -26.22 14.30 32.19
CA GLU A 6 -26.06 15.48 31.32
C GLU A 6 -26.43 15.17 29.88
N LYS A 7 -26.19 13.95 29.39
CA LYS A 7 -26.63 13.51 28.04
C LYS A 7 -28.13 13.33 27.95
N VAL A 8 -28.73 12.73 28.98
CA VAL A 8 -30.20 12.55 29.06
C VAL A 8 -30.92 13.89 29.11
N VAL A 9 -30.33 14.89 29.76
CA VAL A 9 -30.89 16.27 29.84
C VAL A 9 -30.80 16.98 28.49
N GLY A 10 -29.77 16.69 27.67
CA GLY A 10 -29.64 17.24 26.30
C GLY A 10 -30.78 16.86 25.36
N ASP A 11 -31.36 15.68 25.55
CA ASP A 11 -32.45 15.13 24.71
C ASP A 11 -33.87 15.51 25.23
N MET A 12 -33.95 16.18 26.39
CA MET A 12 -35.23 16.59 26.99
C MET A 12 -35.70 17.95 26.46
N ASN A 13 -37.03 18.16 26.43
CA ASN A 13 -37.56 19.47 26.14
C ASN A 13 -37.29 20.48 27.32
N LYS A 14 -37.37 21.79 27.02
CA LYS A 14 -37.04 22.87 28.01
C LYS A 14 -37.76 22.75 29.34
N SER A 15 -39.01 22.29 29.38
CA SER A 15 -39.79 22.10 30.59
C SER A 15 -39.25 20.97 31.45
N GLN A 16 -38.92 19.83 30.82
CA GLN A 16 -38.32 18.67 31.46
C GLN A 16 -36.88 18.95 31.95
N GLN A 17 -36.12 19.77 31.22
CA GLN A 17 -34.79 20.24 31.66
C GLN A 17 -34.86 21.07 32.93
N ASN A 18 -35.87 21.97 33.04
CA ASN A 18 -36.08 22.81 34.23
C ASN A 18 -36.49 21.98 35.45
N ASP A 19 -37.38 21.01 35.27
CA ASP A 19 -37.81 20.13 36.37
C ASP A 19 -36.65 19.23 36.84
N PHE A 20 -35.85 18.75 35.93
CA PHE A 20 -34.68 17.96 36.24
C PHE A 20 -33.60 18.77 36.96
N SER A 21 -33.38 20.02 36.57
CA SER A 21 -32.47 20.94 37.26
C SER A 21 -32.91 21.20 38.71
N ARG A 22 -34.23 21.33 38.97
CA ARG A 22 -34.79 21.47 40.30
C ARG A 22 -34.61 20.22 41.15
N ILE A 23 -34.69 19.03 40.57
CA ILE A 23 -34.41 17.76 41.24
C ILE A 23 -32.92 17.66 41.56
N GLN A 24 -32.04 17.98 40.61
CA GLN A 24 -30.58 17.96 40.83
C GLN A 24 -30.12 18.93 41.92
N ALA A 25 -30.75 20.09 42.03
CA ALA A 25 -30.42 21.09 43.08
C ALA A 25 -30.67 20.58 44.51
N ARG A 26 -31.51 19.55 44.66
CA ARG A 26 -31.81 18.95 45.98
C ARG A 26 -30.73 17.98 46.47
N PHE A 27 -29.84 17.52 45.59
CA PHE A 27 -28.76 16.59 45.93
C PHE A 27 -27.44 17.34 46.05
N LYS A 28 -26.93 17.49 47.30
CA LYS A 28 -25.67 18.18 47.58
C LYS A 28 -24.42 17.41 47.13
N ILE A 29 -24.53 16.10 47.08
CA ILE A 29 -23.42 15.21 46.69
C ILE A 29 -23.81 14.49 45.41
N LYS A 30 -23.06 14.73 44.33
CA LYS A 30 -23.19 14.04 43.05
C LYS A 30 -21.99 13.14 42.90
N VAL A 31 -22.21 11.83 42.91
CA VAL A 31 -21.15 10.86 42.66
C VAL A 31 -21.40 10.28 41.25
N PRO A 32 -20.62 10.67 40.24
CA PRO A 32 -20.72 10.03 38.94
C PRO A 32 -20.21 8.60 39.06
N LEU A 33 -21.08 7.63 38.79
CA LEU A 33 -20.65 6.26 38.52
C LEU A 33 -20.08 6.26 37.10
N THR A 34 -18.78 6.43 37.01
CA THR A 34 -18.09 6.42 35.72
C THR A 34 -17.79 4.97 35.28
N SER A 35 -17.85 4.72 33.99
CA SER A 35 -17.46 3.43 33.38
C SER A 35 -15.98 3.02 33.64
N ALA A 36 -15.19 3.90 34.30
CA ALA A 36 -13.83 3.60 34.73
C ALA A 36 -13.74 2.45 35.76
N ASN A 37 -14.85 2.10 36.38
CA ASN A 37 -14.89 1.08 37.45
C ASN A 37 -15.45 -0.27 36.99
N VAL A 38 -15.84 -0.42 35.68
CA VAL A 38 -16.41 -1.69 35.19
C VAL A 38 -15.38 -2.79 35.25
N ASP A 39 -14.13 -2.50 34.90
CA ASP A 39 -13.02 -3.45 34.93
C ASP A 39 -12.79 -3.98 36.33
N GLU A 40 -12.75 -3.08 37.33
CA GLU A 40 -12.60 -3.44 38.75
C GLU A 40 -13.77 -4.31 39.26
N VAL A 41 -14.99 -4.04 38.78
CA VAL A 41 -16.17 -4.84 39.15
C VAL A 41 -16.07 -6.23 38.53
N ILE A 42 -15.64 -6.35 37.24
CA ILE A 42 -15.42 -7.64 36.61
C ILE A 42 -14.33 -8.42 37.36
N GLU A 43 -13.18 -7.81 37.62
CA GLU A 43 -12.08 -8.43 38.37
C GLU A 43 -12.53 -8.95 39.76
N LYS A 44 -13.21 -8.11 40.55
CA LYS A 44 -13.58 -8.45 41.91
C LYS A 44 -14.80 -9.38 42.04
N ARG A 45 -15.71 -9.39 41.04
CA ARG A 45 -16.97 -10.13 41.10
C ARG A 45 -16.98 -11.41 40.27
N LEU A 46 -16.39 -11.36 39.08
CA LEU A 46 -16.39 -12.49 38.15
C LEU A 46 -15.06 -13.25 38.17
N LEU A 47 -13.93 -12.54 38.30
CA LEU A 47 -12.59 -13.12 38.13
C LEU A 47 -11.86 -13.40 39.43
N LYS A 48 -12.50 -13.19 40.60
CA LYS A 48 -11.86 -13.42 41.90
C LYS A 48 -11.44 -14.87 42.05
N LYS A 49 -10.13 -15.13 42.24
CA LYS A 49 -9.52 -16.42 42.50
C LYS A 49 -9.33 -16.64 43.99
N ASN A 50 -9.19 -17.89 44.40
CA ASN A 50 -8.67 -18.22 45.72
C ASN A 50 -7.16 -17.91 45.81
N ASP A 51 -6.61 -17.83 46.99
CA ASP A 51 -5.22 -17.43 47.23
C ASP A 51 -4.20 -18.35 46.52
N ASN A 52 -4.48 -19.67 46.50
CA ASN A 52 -3.61 -20.63 45.85
C ASN A 52 -3.56 -20.45 44.33
N ALA A 53 -4.71 -20.27 43.70
CA ALA A 53 -4.80 -20.00 42.27
C ALA A 53 -4.16 -18.64 41.91
N GLN A 54 -4.34 -17.63 42.73
CA GLN A 54 -3.72 -16.32 42.55
C GLN A 54 -2.18 -16.42 42.58
N GLN A 55 -1.63 -17.12 43.59
CA GLN A 55 -0.17 -17.33 43.69
C GLN A 55 0.39 -18.13 42.54
N HIS A 56 -0.35 -19.16 42.08
CA HIS A 56 0.03 -19.95 40.90
C HIS A 56 0.12 -19.07 39.65
N LEU A 57 -0.88 -18.25 39.36
CA LEU A 57 -0.90 -17.34 38.22
C LEU A 57 0.20 -16.27 38.31
N VAL A 58 0.45 -15.70 39.49
CA VAL A 58 1.57 -14.75 39.70
C VAL A 58 2.92 -15.41 39.37
N THR A 59 3.08 -16.68 39.76
CA THR A 59 4.32 -17.44 39.49
C THR A 59 4.46 -17.78 38.02
N ALA A 60 3.38 -18.16 37.35
CA ALA A 60 3.35 -18.40 35.91
C ALA A 60 3.70 -17.11 35.14
N PHE A 61 3.12 -15.98 35.50
CA PHE A 61 3.43 -14.70 34.86
C PHE A 61 4.92 -14.31 34.95
N LYS A 62 5.57 -14.55 36.10
CA LYS A 62 7.00 -14.24 36.26
C LYS A 62 7.88 -15.00 35.24
N LYS A 63 7.45 -16.19 34.83
CA LYS A 63 8.17 -17.00 33.82
C LYS A 63 7.87 -16.55 32.40
N GLU A 64 6.64 -16.15 32.15
CA GLU A 64 6.11 -15.93 30.80
C GLU A 64 5.89 -14.45 30.43
N SER A 65 6.26 -13.49 31.32
CA SER A 65 5.92 -12.06 31.14
C SER A 65 6.43 -11.48 29.81
N ALA A 66 7.67 -11.73 29.44
CA ALA A 66 8.25 -11.24 28.17
C ALA A 66 7.59 -11.90 26.95
N HIS A 67 7.24 -13.19 27.07
CA HIS A 67 6.52 -13.90 26.04
C HIS A 67 5.11 -13.33 25.85
N LEU A 68 4.37 -13.15 26.93
CA LEU A 68 3.03 -12.54 26.91
C LEU A 68 3.03 -11.12 26.36
N GLU A 69 4.01 -10.31 26.70
CA GLU A 69 4.15 -8.96 26.17
C GLU A 69 4.35 -8.97 24.64
N SER A 70 5.24 -9.83 24.16
CA SER A 70 5.46 -10.02 22.72
C SER A 70 4.22 -10.59 22.02
N LEU A 71 3.57 -11.59 22.62
CA LEU A 71 2.42 -12.29 22.08
C LEU A 71 1.23 -11.35 21.88
N LEU A 72 0.92 -10.53 22.89
CA LEU A 72 -0.25 -9.64 22.93
C LEU A 72 0.03 -8.23 22.40
N SER A 73 1.20 -7.99 21.79
CA SER A 73 1.55 -6.67 21.28
C SER A 73 0.92 -6.43 19.90
N PHE A 74 0.21 -5.30 19.78
CA PHE A 74 -0.33 -4.82 18.51
C PHE A 74 0.72 -4.00 17.74
N SER A 75 0.66 -4.05 16.42
CA SER A 75 1.47 -3.20 15.54
C SER A 75 0.58 -2.15 14.87
N GLU A 76 1.00 -0.89 14.88
CA GLU A 76 0.29 0.21 14.20
C GLU A 76 -1.23 0.25 14.47
N ALA A 77 -1.65 -0.15 15.68
CA ALA A 77 -3.07 -0.30 16.00
C ALA A 77 -3.87 1.02 16.01
N GLY A 78 -3.19 2.17 15.93
CA GLY A 78 -3.83 3.49 16.03
C GLY A 78 -4.17 3.89 17.48
N VAL A 79 -4.25 2.92 18.39
CA VAL A 79 -4.45 3.09 19.83
C VAL A 79 -3.42 2.26 20.58
N GLN A 80 -2.83 2.83 21.62
CA GLN A 80 -1.97 2.06 22.53
C GLN A 80 -2.83 1.30 23.54
N PHE A 81 -2.76 -0.02 23.49
CA PHE A 81 -3.37 -0.89 24.47
C PHE A 81 -2.36 -1.26 25.57
N ARG A 82 -2.86 -1.33 26.80
CA ARG A 82 -2.03 -1.76 27.93
C ARG A 82 -1.86 -3.26 27.95
N GLY A 83 -0.64 -3.72 28.17
CA GLY A 83 -0.36 -5.10 28.56
C GLY A 83 -0.61 -5.33 30.05
N TYR A 84 -0.27 -6.52 30.55
CA TYR A 84 -0.31 -6.78 31.99
C TYR A 84 0.77 -5.99 32.72
N GLY A 85 0.35 -5.20 33.72
CA GLY A 85 1.26 -4.34 34.48
C GLY A 85 2.12 -5.10 35.51
N SER A 86 1.63 -6.24 36.00
CA SER A 86 2.31 -7.05 37.04
C SER A 86 1.72 -8.45 37.12
N GLY A 87 2.38 -9.36 37.86
CA GLY A 87 1.82 -10.68 38.15
C GLY A 87 0.49 -10.65 38.91
N ALA A 88 0.30 -9.65 39.78
CA ALA A 88 -0.97 -9.46 40.46
C ALA A 88 -2.07 -9.01 39.48
N ASP A 89 -1.75 -8.11 38.56
CA ASP A 89 -2.65 -7.68 37.48
C ASP A 89 -3.03 -8.86 36.57
N PHE A 90 -2.05 -9.70 36.17
CA PHE A 90 -2.31 -10.94 35.45
C PHE A 90 -3.26 -11.85 36.19
N GLY A 91 -2.98 -12.14 37.48
CA GLY A 91 -3.84 -12.97 38.30
C GLY A 91 -5.26 -12.43 38.44
N ASN A 92 -5.45 -11.11 38.52
CA ASN A 92 -6.76 -10.49 38.64
C ASN A 92 -7.56 -10.55 37.33
N LYS A 93 -6.91 -10.34 36.18
CA LYS A 93 -7.59 -10.26 34.87
C LYS A 93 -7.69 -11.59 34.14
N PHE A 94 -6.78 -12.55 34.41
CA PHE A 94 -6.82 -13.86 33.78
C PHE A 94 -8.23 -14.48 33.81
N PRO A 95 -8.74 -15.05 32.74
CA PRO A 95 -8.09 -15.37 31.45
C PRO A 95 -8.18 -14.26 30.37
N PHE A 96 -8.62 -13.06 30.71
CA PHE A 96 -8.73 -11.94 29.77
C PHE A 96 -7.42 -11.17 29.67
N ALA A 97 -7.04 -10.80 28.44
CA ALA A 97 -5.98 -9.83 28.22
C ALA A 97 -6.45 -8.40 28.55
N PRO A 98 -5.59 -7.53 29.13
CA PRO A 98 -5.97 -6.18 29.54
C PRO A 98 -6.61 -5.34 28.45
N TYR A 99 -6.13 -5.46 27.20
CA TYR A 99 -6.67 -4.73 26.06
C TYR A 99 -8.15 -5.03 25.77
N GLN A 100 -8.63 -6.21 26.15
CA GLN A 100 -9.99 -6.65 25.83
C GLN A 100 -11.05 -5.84 26.54
N PHE A 101 -10.78 -5.35 27.74
CA PHE A 101 -11.69 -4.50 28.48
C PHE A 101 -11.93 -3.18 27.73
N ASP A 102 -10.84 -2.47 27.42
CA ASP A 102 -10.91 -1.17 26.73
C ASP A 102 -11.44 -1.34 25.29
N LEU A 103 -10.88 -2.29 24.53
CA LEU A 103 -11.27 -2.51 23.13
C LEU A 103 -12.75 -2.89 23.02
N PHE A 104 -13.23 -3.82 23.85
CA PHE A 104 -14.61 -4.24 23.80
C PHE A 104 -15.59 -3.12 24.16
N GLN A 105 -15.23 -2.29 25.15
CA GLN A 105 -16.03 -1.10 25.50
C GLN A 105 -16.11 -0.12 24.33
N GLN A 106 -14.99 0.15 23.64
CA GLN A 106 -14.96 1.03 22.46
C GLN A 106 -15.78 0.43 21.29
N CYS A 107 -15.63 -0.86 21.04
CA CYS A 107 -16.40 -1.57 20.01
C CYS A 107 -17.91 -1.50 20.27
N ARG A 108 -18.34 -1.72 21.52
CA ARG A 108 -19.77 -1.61 21.89
C ARG A 108 -20.31 -0.21 21.70
N ARG A 109 -19.55 0.82 22.08
CA ARG A 109 -19.95 2.23 21.85
C ARG A 109 -20.09 2.51 20.35
N ALA A 110 -19.13 2.05 19.55
CA ALA A 110 -19.16 2.21 18.10
C ALA A 110 -20.38 1.49 17.48
N LEU A 111 -20.63 0.23 17.84
CA LEU A 111 -21.80 -0.54 17.39
C LEU A 111 -23.13 0.15 17.79
N SER A 112 -23.20 0.74 19.00
CA SER A 112 -24.37 1.50 19.44
C SER A 112 -24.59 2.75 18.60
N THR A 113 -23.55 3.51 18.31
CA THR A 113 -23.61 4.71 17.45
C THR A 113 -24.13 4.35 16.04
N HIS A 114 -23.81 3.15 15.55
CA HIS A 114 -24.27 2.63 14.27
C HIS A 114 -25.60 1.86 14.33
N ASN A 115 -26.38 2.01 15.43
CA ASN A 115 -27.68 1.38 15.61
C ASN A 115 -27.67 -0.16 15.44
N ALA A 116 -26.56 -0.82 15.80
CA ALA A 116 -26.41 -2.27 15.63
C ALA A 116 -27.25 -3.10 16.61
N PHE A 117 -27.73 -2.51 17.69
CA PHE A 117 -28.49 -3.21 18.74
C PHE A 117 -30.00 -3.09 18.59
N GLN A 118 -30.73 -4.11 19.10
CA GLN A 118 -32.18 -4.11 19.18
C GLN A 118 -32.63 -3.22 20.35
N GLY A 119 -33.29 -2.08 20.07
CA GLY A 119 -33.80 -1.14 21.08
C GLY A 119 -32.79 -0.07 21.51
N LYS A 120 -33.32 1.14 21.76
CA LYS A 120 -32.50 2.34 22.06
C LYS A 120 -31.68 2.27 23.37
N HIS A 121 -31.99 1.34 24.27
CA HIS A 121 -31.39 1.26 25.62
C HIS A 121 -30.62 -0.05 25.89
N ALA A 122 -30.56 -0.98 24.94
CA ALA A 122 -29.94 -2.29 25.16
C ALA A 122 -28.38 -2.23 25.19
N SER A 123 -27.78 -1.17 24.69
CA SER A 123 -26.39 -1.17 24.28
C SER A 123 -25.35 -0.61 25.28
N VAL A 124 -25.76 0.20 26.28
CA VAL A 124 -24.81 1.07 26.97
C VAL A 124 -24.61 0.76 28.48
N GLY A 125 -25.33 -0.20 29.04
CA GLY A 125 -25.31 -0.44 30.47
C GLY A 125 -24.13 -1.31 30.96
N GLU A 126 -23.55 -0.95 32.12
CA GLU A 126 -22.51 -1.73 32.83
C GLU A 126 -22.94 -3.17 33.13
N ARG A 127 -24.24 -3.42 33.38
CA ARG A 127 -24.80 -4.76 33.58
C ARG A 127 -24.66 -5.65 32.35
N SER A 128 -24.77 -5.07 31.17
CA SER A 128 -24.62 -5.81 29.92
C SER A 128 -23.16 -6.22 29.69
N MET A 129 -22.17 -5.38 30.06
CA MET A 129 -20.74 -5.80 30.03
C MET A 129 -20.48 -6.96 30.98
N LEU A 130 -20.90 -6.87 32.24
CA LEU A 130 -20.78 -7.98 33.20
C LEU A 130 -21.37 -9.28 32.66
N GLY A 131 -22.56 -9.21 32.03
CA GLY A 131 -23.22 -10.36 31.43
C GLY A 131 -22.42 -11.00 30.30
N VAL A 132 -21.80 -10.20 29.44
CA VAL A 132 -20.93 -10.69 28.35
C VAL A 132 -19.71 -11.42 28.92
N PHE A 133 -18.97 -10.78 29.84
CA PHE A 133 -17.80 -11.41 30.45
C PHE A 133 -18.16 -12.69 31.19
N GLN A 134 -19.30 -12.73 31.89
CA GLN A 134 -19.79 -13.94 32.54
C GLN A 134 -20.07 -15.07 31.55
N GLN A 135 -20.78 -14.79 30.45
CA GLN A 135 -21.06 -15.79 29.42
C GLN A 135 -19.79 -16.31 28.75
N VAL A 136 -18.81 -15.44 28.52
CA VAL A 136 -17.52 -15.82 27.94
C VAL A 136 -16.74 -16.73 28.87
N ILE A 137 -16.69 -16.43 30.17
CA ILE A 137 -16.01 -17.28 31.17
C ILE A 137 -16.66 -18.66 31.22
N GLN A 138 -17.98 -18.74 31.22
CA GLN A 138 -18.71 -20.02 31.20
C GLN A 138 -18.38 -20.88 29.97
N LYS A 139 -18.04 -20.26 28.83
CA LYS A 139 -17.64 -21.01 27.63
C LYS A 139 -16.25 -21.63 27.69
N ILE A 140 -15.41 -21.18 28.58
CA ILE A 140 -14.02 -21.64 28.73
C ILE A 140 -13.74 -22.26 30.11
N GLU A 141 -14.77 -22.53 30.91
CA GLU A 141 -14.63 -23.05 32.29
C GLU A 141 -13.88 -24.38 32.37
N ASP A 142 -13.99 -25.22 31.33
CA ASP A 142 -13.33 -26.53 31.25
C ASP A 142 -11.87 -26.46 30.75
N ARG A 143 -11.35 -25.24 30.45
CA ARG A 143 -9.98 -25.09 29.96
C ARG A 143 -8.97 -24.97 31.10
N ASP A 144 -7.71 -25.25 30.76
CA ASP A 144 -6.59 -25.19 31.71
C ASP A 144 -6.11 -23.75 32.01
N ASP A 145 -5.12 -23.64 32.89
CA ASP A 145 -4.53 -22.39 33.35
C ASP A 145 -3.64 -21.66 32.33
N ARG A 146 -3.57 -22.16 31.09
CA ARG A 146 -2.89 -21.53 29.94
C ARG A 146 -3.85 -20.89 28.98
N ALA A 147 -5.14 -21.21 29.11
CA ALA A 147 -6.16 -20.70 28.20
C ALA A 147 -6.37 -19.20 28.37
N LEU A 148 -6.33 -18.47 27.26
CA LEU A 148 -6.74 -17.08 27.16
C LEU A 148 -8.09 -16.99 26.45
N VAL A 149 -8.81 -15.91 26.72
CA VAL A 149 -10.04 -15.59 25.99
C VAL A 149 -9.67 -14.98 24.64
N SER A 150 -10.04 -15.61 23.54
CA SER A 150 -9.97 -14.99 22.22
C SER A 150 -11.10 -13.96 22.04
N PHE A 151 -10.83 -12.86 21.32
CA PHE A 151 -11.75 -11.72 21.24
C PHE A 151 -13.07 -12.02 20.53
N ASP A 152 -13.10 -12.99 19.63
CA ASP A 152 -14.30 -13.46 18.93
C ASP A 152 -15.40 -13.97 19.90
N LEU A 153 -15.01 -14.47 21.09
CA LEU A 153 -15.96 -14.94 22.09
C LEU A 153 -16.83 -13.80 22.64
N MET A 154 -16.35 -12.55 22.60
CA MET A 154 -17.15 -11.39 22.99
C MET A 154 -18.36 -11.16 22.09
N TYR A 155 -18.28 -11.58 20.81
CA TYR A 155 -19.42 -11.56 19.88
C TYR A 155 -20.57 -12.45 20.41
N GLU A 156 -20.26 -13.61 20.91
CA GLU A 156 -21.26 -14.52 21.45
C GLU A 156 -22.05 -13.91 22.61
N GLY A 157 -21.37 -13.12 23.45
CA GLY A 157 -22.00 -12.43 24.57
C GLY A 157 -22.98 -11.31 24.17
N ILE A 158 -22.83 -10.71 22.98
CA ILE A 158 -23.73 -9.66 22.50
C ILE A 158 -24.67 -10.11 21.38
N ARG A 159 -24.49 -11.33 20.85
CA ARG A 159 -25.20 -11.84 19.68
C ARG A 159 -26.72 -11.64 19.77
N ASN A 160 -27.32 -11.96 20.93
CA ASN A 160 -28.77 -11.88 21.14
C ASN A 160 -29.28 -10.42 21.25
N GLU A 161 -28.39 -9.46 21.45
CA GLU A 161 -28.71 -8.03 21.53
C GLU A 161 -28.61 -7.36 20.14
N LEU A 162 -27.93 -8.00 19.17
CA LEU A 162 -27.72 -7.46 17.83
C LEU A 162 -28.96 -7.60 16.94
N ARG A 163 -29.17 -6.64 16.06
CA ARG A 163 -30.18 -6.76 15.00
C ARG A 163 -29.82 -7.86 14.01
N GLY A 164 -30.83 -8.60 13.56
CA GLY A 164 -30.66 -9.69 12.61
C GLY A 164 -29.93 -9.27 11.32
N GLU A 165 -30.27 -8.12 10.78
CA GLU A 165 -29.68 -7.56 9.57
C GLU A 165 -28.16 -7.30 9.70
N ILE A 166 -27.73 -6.85 10.88
CA ILE A 166 -26.31 -6.53 11.15
C ILE A 166 -25.45 -7.79 11.28
N GLN A 167 -26.03 -8.88 11.80
CA GLN A 167 -25.29 -10.13 12.02
C GLN A 167 -25.56 -11.20 10.96
N SER A 168 -26.37 -10.91 9.94
CA SER A 168 -26.76 -11.88 8.89
C SER A 168 -25.55 -12.49 8.18
N SER A 169 -24.54 -11.70 7.82
CA SER A 169 -23.30 -12.17 7.22
C SER A 169 -22.54 -13.16 8.12
N VAL A 170 -22.53 -12.95 9.44
CA VAL A 170 -21.92 -13.90 10.39
C VAL A 170 -22.70 -15.19 10.47
N ILE A 171 -24.04 -15.11 10.53
CA ILE A 171 -24.93 -16.28 10.56
C ILE A 171 -24.79 -17.12 9.28
N LEU A 172 -24.69 -16.46 8.13
CA LEU A 172 -24.47 -17.14 6.85
C LEU A 172 -23.09 -17.82 6.80
N ALA A 173 -22.05 -17.15 7.30
CA ALA A 173 -20.71 -17.70 7.39
C ALA A 173 -20.67 -18.94 8.30
N GLU A 174 -21.36 -18.92 9.45
CA GLU A 174 -21.48 -20.06 10.36
C GLU A 174 -22.11 -21.30 9.69
N LYS A 175 -23.04 -21.07 8.74
CA LYS A 175 -23.71 -22.16 8.02
C LYS A 175 -22.91 -22.68 6.84
N ASN A 176 -22.21 -21.78 6.12
CA ASN A 176 -21.65 -22.08 4.80
C ASN A 176 -20.14 -22.32 4.81
N LEU A 177 -19.42 -21.90 5.87
CA LEU A 177 -17.98 -22.10 5.97
C LEU A 177 -17.64 -23.38 6.73
N ASP A 178 -16.89 -24.26 6.09
CA ASP A 178 -16.32 -25.44 6.74
C ASP A 178 -15.19 -25.06 7.71
N ASN A 179 -14.43 -24.03 7.38
CA ASN A 179 -13.34 -23.50 8.21
C ASN A 179 -13.90 -22.75 9.42
N ARG A 180 -14.04 -23.46 10.57
CA ARG A 180 -14.55 -22.87 11.82
C ARG A 180 -13.65 -21.76 12.38
N PHE A 181 -12.35 -21.80 12.10
CA PHE A 181 -11.43 -20.76 12.51
C PHE A 181 -11.66 -19.46 11.72
N ALA A 182 -12.01 -19.54 10.43
CA ALA A 182 -12.40 -18.37 9.64
C ALA A 182 -13.65 -17.67 10.21
N VAL A 183 -14.60 -18.44 10.76
CA VAL A 183 -15.77 -17.85 11.44
C VAL A 183 -15.35 -17.08 12.71
N LYS A 184 -14.37 -17.57 13.48
CA LYS A 184 -13.82 -16.83 14.64
C LYS A 184 -13.18 -15.51 14.17
N VAL A 185 -12.36 -15.55 13.12
CA VAL A 185 -11.76 -14.35 12.49
C VAL A 185 -12.85 -13.35 12.10
N LEU A 186 -13.91 -13.81 11.44
CA LEU A 186 -15.01 -12.97 10.99
C LEU A 186 -15.74 -12.28 12.17
N LYS A 187 -15.99 -13.01 13.27
CA LYS A 187 -16.60 -12.46 14.48
C LYS A 187 -15.74 -11.37 15.12
N ALA A 188 -14.43 -11.59 15.20
CA ALA A 188 -13.49 -10.57 15.71
C ALA A 188 -13.47 -9.33 14.83
N LEU A 189 -13.43 -9.48 13.50
CA LEU A 189 -13.50 -8.37 12.54
C LEU A 189 -14.84 -7.62 12.60
N PHE A 190 -15.95 -8.33 12.78
CA PHE A 190 -17.25 -7.71 13.01
C PHE A 190 -17.26 -6.78 14.22
N LEU A 191 -16.70 -7.24 15.34
CA LEU A 191 -16.66 -6.44 16.58
C LEU A 191 -15.92 -5.11 16.41
N VAL A 192 -14.80 -5.11 15.69
CA VAL A 192 -13.94 -3.93 15.52
C VAL A 192 -14.32 -3.08 14.31
N LYS A 193 -15.27 -3.51 13.45
CA LYS A 193 -15.61 -2.84 12.19
C LYS A 193 -15.85 -1.35 12.32
N TYR A 194 -16.64 -0.95 13.30
CA TYR A 194 -17.05 0.44 13.47
C TYR A 194 -16.13 1.26 14.38
N PHE A 195 -15.11 0.62 14.95
CA PHE A 195 -14.09 1.31 15.74
C PHE A 195 -12.91 1.72 14.86
N GLY A 196 -13.05 2.86 14.16
CA GLY A 196 -12.11 3.34 13.15
C GLY A 196 -10.66 3.58 13.60
N ASN A 197 -10.42 3.65 14.92
CA ASN A 197 -9.06 3.80 15.45
C ASN A 197 -8.30 2.47 15.53
N PHE A 198 -8.94 1.32 15.32
CA PHE A 198 -8.29 0.02 15.33
C PHE A 198 -7.97 -0.45 13.92
N LYS A 199 -6.68 -0.56 13.59
CA LYS A 199 -6.23 -1.09 12.30
C LYS A 199 -6.24 -2.61 12.30
N THR A 200 -7.06 -3.20 11.47
CA THR A 200 -7.23 -4.67 11.32
C THR A 200 -6.17 -5.26 10.40
N THR A 201 -4.89 -5.02 10.71
CA THR A 201 -3.78 -5.69 10.01
C THR A 201 -3.75 -7.18 10.37
N LYS A 202 -3.12 -8.01 9.54
CA LYS A 202 -2.95 -9.45 9.80
C LYS A 202 -2.38 -9.71 11.20
N ARG A 203 -1.35 -8.96 11.62
CA ARG A 203 -0.75 -9.06 12.96
C ARG A 203 -1.78 -8.77 14.04
N ASN A 204 -2.54 -7.70 13.92
CA ASN A 204 -3.52 -7.29 14.92
C ASN A 204 -4.69 -8.27 15.01
N VAL A 205 -5.15 -8.79 13.88
CA VAL A 205 -6.16 -9.88 13.85
C VAL A 205 -5.63 -11.14 14.52
N SER A 206 -4.35 -11.50 14.31
CA SER A 206 -3.73 -12.64 15.00
C SER A 206 -3.75 -12.46 16.50
N VAL A 207 -3.43 -11.27 17.02
CA VAL A 207 -3.46 -10.97 18.47
C VAL A 207 -4.87 -11.12 19.03
N LEU A 208 -5.91 -10.66 18.31
CA LEU A 208 -7.31 -10.80 18.76
C LEU A 208 -7.74 -12.26 18.96
N LEU A 209 -7.11 -13.20 18.26
CA LEU A 209 -7.51 -14.61 18.22
C LEU A 209 -6.62 -15.55 19.05
N ILE A 210 -5.70 -15.00 19.82
CA ILE A 210 -4.88 -15.78 20.75
C ILE A 210 -5.77 -16.36 21.84
N ASP A 211 -5.76 -17.68 21.98
CA ASP A 211 -6.56 -18.42 22.95
C ASP A 211 -5.73 -19.34 23.87
N ASP A 212 -4.41 -19.33 23.77
CA ASP A 212 -3.47 -20.06 24.62
C ASP A 212 -2.15 -19.29 24.77
N ILE A 213 -1.56 -19.30 25.98
CA ILE A 213 -0.28 -18.63 26.28
C ILE A 213 0.86 -19.27 25.48
N ASN A 214 0.84 -20.57 25.27
CA ASN A 214 1.91 -21.35 24.62
C ASN A 214 1.68 -21.52 23.12
N VAL A 215 0.83 -20.68 22.50
CA VAL A 215 0.56 -20.77 21.06
C VAL A 215 1.85 -20.60 20.24
N ASP A 216 2.11 -21.49 19.29
CA ASP A 216 3.10 -21.24 18.26
C ASP A 216 2.59 -20.11 17.37
N PHE A 217 3.19 -18.92 17.56
CA PHE A 217 2.74 -17.71 16.88
C PHE A 217 2.89 -17.78 15.35
N ASN A 218 3.89 -18.50 14.84
CA ASN A 218 4.08 -18.66 13.38
C ASN A 218 2.97 -19.56 12.79
N ALA A 219 2.69 -20.68 13.43
CA ALA A 219 1.60 -21.56 13.03
C ALA A 219 0.24 -20.88 13.17
N HIS A 220 0.04 -20.07 14.22
CA HIS A 220 -1.16 -19.27 14.43
C HIS A 220 -1.34 -18.21 13.33
N ASN A 221 -0.29 -17.46 12.99
CA ASN A 221 -0.32 -16.49 11.90
C ASN A 221 -0.62 -17.13 10.54
N ALA A 222 -0.13 -18.33 10.27
CA ALA A 222 -0.43 -19.06 9.06
C ALA A 222 -1.93 -19.43 8.99
N LYS A 223 -2.53 -19.88 10.11
CA LYS A 223 -3.98 -20.15 10.21
C LYS A 223 -4.82 -18.90 10.00
N VAL A 224 -4.40 -17.76 10.57
CA VAL A 224 -5.08 -16.46 10.37
C VAL A 224 -5.03 -16.05 8.91
N ASP A 225 -3.88 -16.21 8.26
CA ASP A 225 -3.70 -15.89 6.85
C ASP A 225 -4.62 -16.73 5.94
N GLU A 226 -4.66 -18.02 6.15
CA GLU A 226 -5.56 -18.94 5.44
C GLU A 226 -7.04 -18.56 5.65
N ALA A 227 -7.41 -18.24 6.88
CA ALA A 227 -8.76 -17.81 7.22
C ALA A 227 -9.13 -16.48 6.55
N LEU A 228 -8.25 -15.49 6.58
CA LEU A 228 -8.46 -14.20 5.91
C LEU A 228 -8.57 -14.36 4.40
N ASN A 229 -7.73 -15.20 3.78
CA ASN A 229 -7.83 -15.50 2.35
C ASN A 229 -9.17 -16.19 2.01
N THR A 230 -9.64 -17.13 2.83
CA THR A 230 -10.94 -17.78 2.66
C THR A 230 -12.08 -16.76 2.72
N LEU A 231 -12.07 -15.89 3.73
CA LEU A 231 -13.09 -14.85 3.92
C LEU A 231 -13.08 -13.80 2.80
N GLU A 232 -11.90 -13.41 2.31
CA GLU A 232 -11.74 -12.48 1.19
C GLU A 232 -12.26 -13.09 -0.12
N ASN A 233 -11.92 -14.35 -0.39
CA ASN A 233 -12.38 -15.05 -1.60
C ASN A 233 -13.90 -15.19 -1.62
N GLN A 234 -14.52 -15.43 -0.50
CA GLN A 234 -15.98 -15.57 -0.37
C GLN A 234 -16.70 -14.24 -0.08
N SER A 235 -15.98 -13.12 -0.15
CA SER A 235 -16.51 -11.75 0.04
C SER A 235 -17.21 -11.51 1.38
N TYR A 236 -16.81 -12.19 2.45
CA TYR A 236 -17.19 -11.82 3.82
C TYR A 236 -16.32 -10.68 4.36
N VAL A 237 -15.12 -10.54 3.80
CA VAL A 237 -14.12 -9.54 4.17
C VAL A 237 -13.57 -8.92 2.89
N GLN A 238 -13.27 -7.65 2.92
CA GLN A 238 -12.45 -6.99 1.91
C GLN A 238 -11.07 -6.69 2.45
N ARG A 239 -10.08 -6.69 1.56
CA ARG A 239 -8.72 -6.25 1.86
C ARG A 239 -8.43 -4.93 1.14
N ASN A 240 -7.93 -3.96 1.90
CA ASN A 240 -7.45 -2.69 1.38
C ASN A 240 -6.03 -2.42 1.88
N GLY A 241 -5.03 -2.65 1.03
CA GLY A 241 -3.63 -2.73 1.46
C GLY A 241 -3.42 -3.84 2.48
N ASP A 242 -2.98 -3.50 3.68
CA ASP A 242 -2.75 -4.45 4.79
C ASP A 242 -3.93 -4.55 5.77
N ILE A 243 -5.02 -3.83 5.51
CA ILE A 243 -6.21 -3.77 6.38
C ILE A 243 -7.29 -4.70 5.85
N TYR A 244 -7.91 -5.47 6.76
CA TYR A 244 -9.03 -6.36 6.48
C TYR A 244 -10.29 -5.85 7.15
N GLU A 245 -11.37 -5.71 6.40
CA GLU A 245 -12.63 -5.14 6.87
C GLU A 245 -13.79 -6.11 6.69
N PHE A 246 -14.60 -6.28 7.74
CA PHE A 246 -15.85 -7.03 7.68
C PHE A 246 -16.83 -6.35 6.71
N LEU A 247 -17.55 -7.13 5.90
CA LEU A 247 -18.58 -6.65 4.98
C LEU A 247 -19.98 -6.98 5.49
N THR A 248 -20.87 -5.96 5.51
CA THR A 248 -22.31 -6.17 5.64
C THR A 248 -22.88 -6.80 4.38
N ASP A 249 -24.14 -7.25 4.38
CA ASP A 249 -24.72 -7.92 3.21
C ASP A 249 -24.75 -7.01 1.99
N ASP A 250 -25.19 -5.74 2.11
CA ASP A 250 -25.15 -4.78 1.01
C ASP A 250 -23.72 -4.49 0.50
N GLU A 251 -22.74 -4.38 1.42
CA GLU A 251 -21.33 -4.23 1.05
C GLU A 251 -20.78 -5.48 0.36
N LYS A 252 -21.21 -6.66 0.79
CA LYS A 252 -20.84 -7.95 0.18
C LYS A 252 -21.37 -8.06 -1.25
N ASP A 253 -22.62 -7.71 -1.48
CA ASP A 253 -23.23 -7.72 -2.81
C ASP A 253 -22.44 -6.79 -3.75
N VAL A 254 -22.17 -5.55 -3.32
CA VAL A 254 -21.36 -4.60 -4.08
C VAL A 254 -19.95 -5.13 -4.35
N GLU A 255 -19.32 -5.77 -3.37
CA GLU A 255 -17.98 -6.35 -3.53
C GLU A 255 -17.95 -7.52 -4.52
N GLN A 256 -18.97 -8.36 -4.51
CA GLN A 256 -19.13 -9.44 -5.48
C GLN A 256 -19.30 -8.91 -6.90
N GLU A 257 -20.13 -7.87 -7.09
CA GLU A 257 -20.30 -7.23 -8.38
C GLU A 257 -19.02 -6.54 -8.87
N ILE A 258 -18.25 -5.90 -7.97
CA ILE A 258 -16.92 -5.36 -8.27
C ILE A 258 -15.98 -6.47 -8.75
N LYS A 259 -15.93 -7.60 -8.03
CA LYS A 259 -15.07 -8.74 -8.41
C LYS A 259 -15.48 -9.38 -9.73
N ALA A 260 -16.78 -9.39 -10.05
CA ALA A 260 -17.32 -9.88 -11.31
C ALA A 260 -17.14 -8.90 -12.47
N THR A 261 -16.72 -7.64 -12.19
CA THR A 261 -16.53 -6.63 -13.25
C THR A 261 -15.35 -7.00 -14.13
N ASP A 262 -15.59 -7.17 -15.42
CA ASP A 262 -14.53 -7.46 -16.41
C ASP A 262 -13.65 -6.24 -16.66
N ILE A 263 -12.34 -6.49 -16.77
CA ILE A 263 -11.33 -5.52 -17.20
C ILE A 263 -10.53 -6.11 -18.34
N ASP A 264 -10.19 -5.29 -19.32
CA ASP A 264 -9.37 -5.69 -20.44
C ASP A 264 -7.86 -5.48 -20.16
N ASP A 265 -7.00 -6.20 -20.89
CA ASP A 265 -5.56 -6.10 -20.72
C ASP A 265 -5.03 -4.71 -21.13
N GLN A 266 -5.72 -4.02 -22.03
CA GLN A 266 -5.36 -2.66 -22.43
C GLN A 266 -5.51 -1.68 -21.25
N ALA A 267 -6.58 -1.83 -20.44
CA ALA A 267 -6.75 -1.01 -19.23
C ALA A 267 -5.65 -1.28 -18.20
N ILE A 268 -5.21 -2.54 -18.07
CA ILE A 268 -4.09 -2.92 -17.19
C ILE A 268 -2.81 -2.23 -17.66
N THR A 269 -2.46 -2.37 -18.93
CA THR A 269 -1.26 -1.75 -19.52
C THR A 269 -1.30 -0.22 -19.44
N GLN A 270 -2.47 0.38 -19.64
CA GLN A 270 -2.63 1.84 -19.54
C GLN A 270 -2.44 2.34 -18.10
N LEU A 271 -2.96 1.62 -17.11
CA LEU A 271 -2.74 1.98 -15.69
C LEU A 271 -1.27 1.78 -15.27
N GLN A 272 -0.63 0.71 -15.73
CA GLN A 272 0.80 0.50 -15.51
C GLN A 272 1.63 1.64 -16.12
N LYS A 273 1.31 2.07 -17.35
CA LYS A 273 1.93 3.24 -17.99
C LYS A 273 1.77 4.49 -17.11
N GLU A 274 0.55 4.78 -16.69
CA GLU A 274 0.25 5.93 -15.83
C GLU A 274 1.11 5.89 -14.55
N ILE A 275 1.17 4.75 -13.86
CA ILE A 275 1.92 4.61 -12.61
C ILE A 275 3.42 4.73 -12.86
N PHE A 276 4.00 3.96 -13.78
CA PHE A 276 5.45 3.90 -13.95
C PHE A 276 6.02 5.12 -14.68
N PHE A 277 5.41 5.49 -15.80
CA PHE A 277 5.97 6.55 -16.65
C PHE A 277 5.42 7.93 -16.32
N ASP A 278 4.11 8.06 -16.04
CA ASP A 278 3.52 9.39 -15.85
C ASP A 278 3.62 9.86 -14.37
N GLU A 279 3.54 8.94 -13.37
CA GLU A 279 3.59 9.32 -11.95
C GLU A 279 4.98 9.14 -11.29
N ILE A 280 5.78 8.12 -11.67
CA ILE A 280 7.09 7.86 -11.05
C ILE A 280 8.21 8.51 -11.88
N ILE A 281 8.39 8.10 -13.13
CA ILE A 281 9.46 8.62 -14.00
C ILE A 281 9.18 10.09 -14.36
N ARG A 282 7.95 10.42 -14.75
CA ARG A 282 7.40 11.76 -15.03
C ARG A 282 7.99 12.47 -16.23
N ASP A 283 9.02 11.93 -16.83
CA ASP A 283 9.73 12.54 -17.93
C ASP A 283 9.67 11.63 -19.16
N ASN A 284 9.49 12.21 -20.34
CA ASN A 284 9.59 11.52 -21.63
C ASN A 284 10.98 11.66 -22.27
N LYS A 285 11.88 12.32 -21.58
CA LYS A 285 13.29 12.53 -21.89
C LYS A 285 14.08 12.73 -20.63
N ILE A 286 15.28 12.21 -20.60
CA ILE A 286 16.17 12.27 -19.44
C ILE A 286 17.42 13.07 -19.82
N LYS A 287 17.79 14.01 -18.97
CA LYS A 287 18.99 14.82 -19.15
C LYS A 287 20.24 14.00 -18.89
N PHE A 288 21.13 13.90 -19.86
CA PHE A 288 22.43 13.28 -19.68
C PHE A 288 23.36 14.21 -18.91
N GLN A 289 24.00 13.68 -17.87
CA GLN A 289 24.75 14.52 -16.91
C GLN A 289 26.03 15.12 -17.50
N ASP A 290 26.69 14.40 -18.42
CA ASP A 290 28.01 14.79 -18.93
C ASP A 290 27.90 15.98 -19.93
N ASN A 291 26.86 16.02 -20.79
CA ASN A 291 26.70 17.07 -21.78
C ASN A 291 25.47 17.97 -21.57
N LYS A 292 24.68 17.72 -20.52
CA LYS A 292 23.45 18.46 -20.15
C LYS A 292 22.36 18.45 -21.23
N GLN A 293 22.42 17.53 -22.19
CA GLN A 293 21.40 17.37 -23.22
C GLN A 293 20.32 16.38 -22.81
N ASP A 294 19.12 16.59 -23.34
CA ASP A 294 17.99 15.72 -23.12
C ASP A 294 17.95 14.62 -24.19
N TYR A 295 17.85 13.37 -23.77
CA TYR A 295 17.66 12.22 -24.63
C TYR A 295 16.26 11.64 -24.40
N ASP A 296 15.49 11.55 -25.49
CA ASP A 296 14.16 10.95 -25.46
C ASP A 296 14.25 9.42 -25.59
N PHE A 297 13.18 8.75 -25.17
CA PHE A 297 13.12 7.29 -25.18
C PHE A 297 11.72 6.78 -25.51
N THR A 298 11.68 5.57 -26.03
CA THR A 298 10.47 4.76 -26.17
C THR A 298 10.14 4.12 -24.83
N SER A 299 8.93 4.31 -24.33
CA SER A 299 8.41 3.60 -23.16
C SER A 299 7.82 2.27 -23.58
N LYS A 300 8.20 1.17 -22.91
CA LYS A 300 7.65 -0.17 -23.13
C LYS A 300 7.29 -0.85 -21.81
N ILE A 301 6.24 -1.66 -21.83
CA ILE A 301 5.88 -2.58 -20.74
C ILE A 301 5.56 -3.93 -21.36
N ASP A 302 6.24 -4.98 -20.91
CA ASP A 302 6.03 -6.37 -21.33
C ASP A 302 5.96 -6.54 -22.85
N GLY A 303 6.87 -5.89 -23.59
CA GLY A 303 6.94 -5.89 -25.05
C GLY A 303 6.02 -4.89 -25.76
N SER A 304 5.05 -4.30 -25.04
CA SER A 304 4.09 -3.34 -25.62
C SER A 304 4.68 -1.93 -25.68
N VAL A 305 4.70 -1.30 -26.86
CA VAL A 305 5.16 0.08 -27.06
C VAL A 305 4.08 1.06 -26.60
N LEU A 306 4.48 2.02 -25.77
CA LEU A 306 3.60 3.03 -25.19
C LEU A 306 3.92 4.43 -25.74
N GLY A 307 3.33 4.78 -26.85
CA GLY A 307 3.50 6.09 -27.48
C GLY A 307 4.36 6.05 -28.76
N ARG A 308 5.21 7.06 -28.95
CA ARG A 308 6.05 7.18 -30.16
C ARG A 308 7.38 6.46 -29.98
N GLU A 309 7.79 5.73 -30.98
CA GLU A 309 9.11 5.09 -31.01
C GLU A 309 10.23 6.12 -31.14
N LYS A 310 11.29 5.89 -30.37
CA LYS A 310 12.53 6.64 -30.30
C LYS A 310 13.70 5.68 -30.42
N GLU A 311 14.92 6.21 -30.57
CA GLU A 311 16.10 5.36 -30.72
C GLU A 311 16.47 4.66 -29.42
N LEU A 312 16.41 5.36 -28.28
CA LEU A 312 16.62 4.75 -26.97
C LEU A 312 15.31 4.19 -26.44
N GLU A 313 15.37 3.11 -25.67
CA GLU A 313 14.20 2.44 -25.11
C GLU A 313 14.37 2.16 -23.61
N ILE A 314 13.27 2.34 -22.88
CA ILE A 314 13.11 1.88 -21.48
C ILE A 314 11.96 0.90 -21.46
N GLU A 315 12.25 -0.35 -21.16
CA GLU A 315 11.25 -1.40 -21.04
C GLU A 315 11.16 -1.91 -19.60
N ILE A 316 9.96 -1.89 -19.05
CA ILE A 316 9.64 -2.46 -17.75
C ILE A 316 9.07 -3.85 -17.96
N ILE A 317 9.65 -4.84 -17.29
CA ILE A 317 9.24 -6.24 -17.34
C ILE A 317 8.56 -6.59 -16.03
N THR A 318 7.27 -6.93 -16.11
CA THR A 318 6.44 -7.36 -14.98
C THR A 318 6.26 -8.87 -14.95
N GLU A 319 5.68 -9.41 -13.88
CA GLU A 319 5.36 -10.84 -13.76
C GLU A 319 4.40 -11.36 -14.86
N ASN A 320 3.73 -10.48 -15.59
CA ASN A 320 2.86 -10.88 -16.70
C ASN A 320 3.61 -11.19 -18.00
N PHE A 321 4.89 -10.84 -18.07
CA PHE A 321 5.71 -11.16 -19.23
C PHE A 321 5.98 -12.66 -19.30
N SER A 322 5.75 -13.29 -20.46
CA SER A 322 5.86 -14.75 -20.61
C SER A 322 7.22 -15.31 -20.19
N ASP A 323 8.28 -14.56 -20.47
CA ASP A 323 9.67 -14.96 -20.20
C ASP A 323 10.27 -14.21 -19.00
N TYR A 324 9.42 -13.77 -18.05
CA TYR A 324 9.84 -13.01 -16.87
C TYR A 324 10.95 -13.71 -16.06
N GLU A 325 10.88 -15.04 -15.88
CA GLU A 325 11.87 -15.82 -15.13
C GLU A 325 13.12 -16.17 -15.97
N ASN A 326 13.08 -15.98 -17.29
CA ASN A 326 14.16 -16.36 -18.19
C ASN A 326 15.20 -15.24 -18.34
N GLU A 327 16.13 -15.14 -17.39
CA GLU A 327 17.18 -14.11 -17.42
C GLU A 327 18.02 -14.12 -18.69
N THR A 328 18.36 -15.31 -19.19
CA THR A 328 19.15 -15.46 -20.41
C THR A 328 18.42 -14.88 -21.62
N PHE A 329 17.12 -15.08 -21.72
CA PHE A 329 16.30 -14.49 -22.76
C PHE A 329 16.27 -12.97 -22.67
N LEU A 330 16.02 -12.42 -21.45
CA LEU A 330 16.01 -10.97 -21.25
C LEU A 330 17.36 -10.33 -21.57
N GLN A 331 18.47 -10.96 -21.22
CA GLN A 331 19.82 -10.51 -21.58
C GLN A 331 20.03 -10.54 -23.09
N SER A 332 19.69 -11.65 -23.74
CA SER A 332 19.89 -11.82 -25.19
C SER A 332 19.14 -10.75 -26.01
N GLN A 333 17.94 -10.38 -25.58
CA GLN A 333 17.15 -9.33 -26.23
C GLN A 333 17.78 -7.93 -26.15
N THR A 334 18.65 -7.68 -25.17
CA THR A 334 19.37 -6.40 -25.07
C THR A 334 20.68 -6.36 -25.84
N MET A 335 21.10 -7.51 -26.40
CA MET A 335 22.35 -7.61 -27.13
C MET A 335 22.30 -6.79 -28.42
N GLY A 336 23.18 -5.80 -28.56
CA GLY A 336 23.21 -4.90 -29.72
C GLY A 336 22.01 -3.95 -29.85
N SER A 337 21.03 -4.01 -28.91
CA SER A 337 19.88 -3.09 -28.89
C SER A 337 20.29 -1.71 -28.38
N THR A 338 19.39 -0.75 -28.56
CA THR A 338 19.50 0.61 -28.01
C THR A 338 18.64 0.82 -26.76
N GLY A 339 18.16 -0.29 -26.18
CA GLY A 339 17.26 -0.27 -25.03
C GLY A 339 17.85 -0.91 -23.78
N MET A 340 17.21 -0.61 -22.67
CA MET A 340 17.41 -1.29 -21.40
C MET A 340 16.10 -1.93 -20.92
N LYS A 341 16.20 -3.04 -20.20
CA LYS A 341 15.07 -3.73 -19.57
C LYS A 341 15.22 -3.68 -18.05
N LEU A 342 14.15 -3.28 -17.37
CA LEU A 342 14.05 -3.28 -15.91
C LEU A 342 13.09 -4.39 -15.50
N ARG A 343 13.60 -5.54 -15.07
CA ARG A 343 12.79 -6.61 -14.50
C ARG A 343 12.45 -6.24 -13.05
N LEU A 344 11.17 -5.99 -12.79
CA LEU A 344 10.68 -5.69 -11.45
C LEU A 344 10.88 -6.89 -10.52
N ALA A 345 11.06 -6.64 -9.23
CA ALA A 345 10.98 -7.70 -8.23
C ALA A 345 9.54 -8.25 -8.17
N SER A 346 9.42 -9.58 -7.97
CA SER A 346 8.11 -10.25 -7.87
C SER A 346 7.27 -9.66 -6.72
N ASN A 347 6.02 -9.32 -7.03
CA ASN A 347 5.06 -8.82 -6.05
C ASN A 347 3.62 -9.18 -6.45
N ALA A 348 3.18 -10.38 -6.07
CA ALA A 348 1.84 -10.89 -6.37
C ALA A 348 0.72 -9.95 -5.87
N THR A 349 0.97 -9.17 -4.81
CA THR A 349 0.01 -8.20 -4.25
C THR A 349 -0.21 -7.03 -5.20
N PHE A 350 0.85 -6.54 -5.86
CA PHE A 350 0.76 -5.40 -6.77
C PHE A 350 -0.24 -5.64 -7.90
N MET A 351 -0.12 -6.78 -8.59
CA MET A 351 -1.02 -7.11 -9.71
C MET A 351 -2.46 -7.37 -9.25
N LYS A 352 -2.64 -7.98 -8.08
CA LYS A 352 -3.96 -8.18 -7.47
C LYS A 352 -4.63 -6.84 -7.16
N ASP A 353 -3.92 -5.92 -6.54
CA ASP A 353 -4.43 -4.59 -6.16
C ASP A 353 -4.66 -3.71 -7.39
N LEU A 354 -3.83 -3.81 -8.43
CA LEU A 354 -4.01 -3.10 -9.70
C LEU A 354 -5.31 -3.52 -10.40
N ARG A 355 -5.56 -4.82 -10.50
CA ARG A 355 -6.81 -5.34 -11.08
C ARG A 355 -8.02 -4.93 -10.24
N MET A 356 -7.92 -5.00 -8.90
CA MET A 356 -8.99 -4.57 -8.01
C MET A 356 -9.27 -3.07 -8.14
N TYR A 357 -8.23 -2.23 -8.28
CA TYR A 357 -8.38 -0.80 -8.54
C TYR A 357 -9.20 -0.54 -9.82
N LEU A 358 -8.87 -1.22 -10.91
CA LEU A 358 -9.56 -1.07 -12.19
C LEU A 358 -11.04 -1.51 -12.11
N ARG A 359 -11.29 -2.67 -11.50
CA ARG A 359 -12.65 -3.20 -11.29
C ARG A 359 -13.50 -2.23 -10.48
N THR A 360 -12.98 -1.79 -9.33
CA THR A 360 -13.67 -0.84 -8.45
C THR A 360 -13.94 0.48 -9.16
N ASN A 361 -12.94 1.03 -9.87
CA ASN A 361 -13.09 2.29 -10.60
C ASN A 361 -14.15 2.21 -11.70
N LYS A 362 -14.15 1.10 -12.47
CA LYS A 362 -15.15 0.86 -13.53
C LYS A 362 -16.54 0.71 -12.93
N TYR A 363 -16.69 -0.12 -11.90
CA TYR A 363 -17.98 -0.37 -11.25
C TYR A 363 -18.57 0.91 -10.62
N VAL A 364 -17.78 1.65 -9.87
CA VAL A 364 -18.21 2.91 -9.24
C VAL A 364 -18.65 3.92 -10.29
N LYS A 365 -17.87 4.11 -11.37
CA LYS A 365 -18.26 5.04 -12.46
C LYS A 365 -19.58 4.66 -13.14
N GLN A 366 -19.83 3.37 -13.31
CA GLN A 366 -21.07 2.89 -13.95
C GLN A 366 -22.30 3.03 -13.05
N ASN A 367 -22.13 2.85 -11.72
CA ASN A 367 -23.26 2.74 -10.79
C ASN A 367 -23.51 4.01 -9.96
N GLN A 368 -22.59 4.99 -9.93
CA GLN A 368 -22.71 6.19 -9.12
C GLN A 368 -23.94 7.05 -9.49
N SER A 369 -24.32 7.08 -10.77
CA SER A 369 -25.47 7.86 -11.26
C SER A 369 -26.77 7.06 -11.32
N THR A 370 -26.70 5.73 -11.37
CA THR A 370 -27.87 4.85 -11.61
C THR A 370 -28.51 4.32 -10.33
N SER A 371 -27.75 4.24 -9.24
CA SER A 371 -28.28 3.73 -7.97
C SER A 371 -29.28 4.71 -7.33
N ASN A 372 -30.47 4.23 -7.00
CA ASN A 372 -31.53 5.02 -6.31
C ASN A 372 -31.52 4.77 -4.79
N ARG A 373 -30.83 3.75 -4.28
CA ARG A 373 -30.76 3.42 -2.84
C ARG A 373 -29.69 4.26 -2.16
N ALA A 374 -30.07 5.03 -1.13
CA ALA A 374 -29.15 5.91 -0.39
C ALA A 374 -27.98 5.15 0.25
N GLU A 375 -28.22 3.92 0.74
CA GLU A 375 -27.22 3.05 1.34
C GLU A 375 -26.16 2.62 0.32
N VAL A 376 -26.58 2.18 -0.86
CA VAL A 376 -25.68 1.81 -1.96
C VAL A 376 -24.84 3.02 -2.41
N LYS A 377 -25.42 4.22 -2.47
CA LYS A 377 -24.66 5.45 -2.79
C LYS A 377 -23.55 5.70 -1.78
N ARG A 378 -23.84 5.51 -0.50
CA ARG A 378 -22.83 5.67 0.56
C ARG A 378 -21.70 4.63 0.39
N ILE A 379 -22.05 3.35 0.17
CA ILE A 379 -21.09 2.29 -0.07
C ILE A 379 -20.20 2.62 -1.29
N LEU A 380 -20.79 3.11 -2.39
CA LEU A 380 -20.04 3.51 -3.58
C LEU A 380 -19.08 4.68 -3.31
N GLN A 381 -19.48 5.65 -2.48
CA GLN A 381 -18.60 6.76 -2.08
C GLN A 381 -17.42 6.24 -1.24
N ASP A 382 -17.68 5.37 -0.26
CA ASP A 382 -16.65 4.74 0.57
C ASP A 382 -15.69 3.91 -0.29
N LYS A 383 -16.22 3.13 -1.25
CA LYS A 383 -15.41 2.37 -2.23
C LYS A 383 -14.54 3.28 -3.11
N ALA A 384 -15.07 4.42 -3.54
CA ALA A 384 -14.29 5.40 -4.32
C ALA A 384 -13.13 5.97 -3.50
N GLN A 385 -13.36 6.32 -2.24
CA GLN A 385 -12.32 6.82 -1.34
C GLN A 385 -11.24 5.76 -1.08
N GLN A 386 -11.65 4.54 -0.74
CA GLN A 386 -10.73 3.40 -0.55
C GLN A 386 -9.91 3.11 -1.82
N ASN A 387 -10.55 3.24 -2.98
CA ASN A 387 -9.89 3.03 -4.26
C ASN A 387 -8.85 4.11 -4.58
N ALA A 388 -9.07 5.36 -4.16
CA ALA A 388 -8.08 6.43 -4.26
C ALA A 388 -6.85 6.15 -3.36
N GLU A 389 -7.06 5.60 -2.17
CA GLU A 389 -5.96 5.14 -1.30
C GLU A 389 -5.21 3.95 -1.90
N ARG A 390 -5.93 2.98 -2.49
CA ARG A 390 -5.32 1.86 -3.21
C ARG A 390 -4.42 2.34 -4.33
N LYS A 391 -4.82 3.36 -5.09
CA LYS A 391 -3.97 3.95 -6.14
C LYS A 391 -2.67 4.53 -5.58
N ARG A 392 -2.75 5.28 -4.48
CA ARG A 392 -1.54 5.81 -3.82
C ARG A 392 -0.59 4.69 -3.37
N ASN A 393 -1.13 3.63 -2.79
CA ASN A 393 -0.34 2.47 -2.39
C ASN A 393 0.27 1.75 -3.59
N LEU A 394 -0.45 1.61 -4.71
CA LEU A 394 0.10 1.05 -5.95
C LEU A 394 1.30 1.85 -6.45
N VAL A 395 1.27 3.18 -6.39
CA VAL A 395 2.40 4.03 -6.79
C VAL A 395 3.61 3.79 -5.87
N LEU A 396 3.39 3.68 -4.54
CA LEU A 396 4.46 3.39 -3.58
C LEU A 396 5.08 1.99 -3.82
N MET A 397 4.23 0.98 -4.04
CA MET A 397 4.69 -0.39 -4.35
C MET A 397 5.46 -0.44 -5.67
N ALA A 398 4.98 0.26 -6.69
CA ALA A 398 5.64 0.36 -7.99
C ALA A 398 6.99 1.07 -7.90
N ASN A 399 7.08 2.17 -7.14
CA ASN A 399 8.35 2.87 -6.90
C ASN A 399 9.38 1.97 -6.22
N LYS A 400 8.95 1.21 -5.20
CA LYS A 400 9.80 0.23 -4.54
C LYS A 400 10.24 -0.88 -5.50
N ALA A 401 9.31 -1.45 -6.28
CA ALA A 401 9.62 -2.49 -7.24
C ALA A 401 10.62 -2.02 -8.32
N LEU A 402 10.53 -0.76 -8.77
CA LEU A 402 11.53 -0.15 -9.65
C LEU A 402 12.88 0.06 -8.97
N ALA A 403 12.91 0.49 -7.71
CA ALA A 403 14.14 0.65 -6.95
C ALA A 403 14.89 -0.68 -6.77
N ASP A 404 14.14 -1.77 -6.58
CA ASP A 404 14.67 -3.14 -6.43
C ASP A 404 14.87 -3.86 -7.77
N ALA A 405 14.51 -3.24 -8.92
CA ALA A 405 14.55 -3.87 -10.23
C ALA A 405 15.96 -4.29 -10.66
N THR A 406 16.04 -5.41 -11.37
CA THR A 406 17.24 -5.84 -12.06
C THR A 406 17.30 -5.20 -13.45
N VAL A 407 18.46 -4.58 -13.77
CA VAL A 407 18.65 -3.88 -15.05
C VAL A 407 19.44 -4.76 -16.02
N TYR A 408 18.95 -4.89 -17.24
CA TYR A 408 19.63 -5.57 -18.34
C TYR A 408 19.88 -4.59 -19.48
N MET A 409 21.12 -4.53 -19.99
CA MET A 409 21.50 -3.76 -21.17
C MET A 409 22.70 -4.39 -21.86
N ASN A 410 22.82 -4.21 -23.17
CA ASN A 410 23.95 -4.69 -23.99
C ASN A 410 24.31 -6.16 -23.77
N GLY A 411 23.32 -7.04 -23.59
CA GLY A 411 23.51 -8.49 -23.44
C GLY A 411 23.92 -8.95 -22.04
N GLY A 412 23.92 -8.07 -21.05
CA GLY A 412 24.33 -8.40 -19.69
C GLY A 412 23.43 -7.82 -18.61
N LYS A 413 23.60 -8.36 -17.40
CA LYS A 413 23.06 -7.77 -16.17
C LYS A 413 23.95 -6.61 -15.75
N HIS A 414 23.34 -5.46 -15.50
CA HIS A 414 24.05 -4.25 -15.10
C HIS A 414 23.88 -4.01 -13.61
N GLU A 415 25.00 -4.00 -12.88
CA GLU A 415 25.00 -3.75 -11.45
C GLU A 415 24.79 -2.26 -11.15
N MET A 416 23.75 -1.95 -10.43
CA MET A 416 23.39 -0.59 -10.02
C MET A 416 23.57 -0.42 -8.52
N GLY A 417 23.94 0.78 -8.09
CA GLY A 417 23.96 1.13 -6.67
C GLY A 417 22.57 0.97 -6.03
N GLN A 418 22.55 0.66 -4.73
CA GLN A 418 21.30 0.58 -3.97
C GLN A 418 20.65 1.95 -3.87
N THR A 419 19.34 2.00 -4.09
CA THR A 419 18.51 3.19 -3.93
C THR A 419 17.13 2.77 -3.47
N THR A 420 16.43 3.64 -2.77
CA THR A 420 15.04 3.47 -2.36
C THR A 420 14.05 4.15 -3.30
N ASP A 421 14.54 4.87 -4.30
CA ASP A 421 13.74 5.63 -5.27
C ASP A 421 13.89 5.03 -6.68
N GLY A 422 12.76 4.54 -7.22
CA GLY A 422 12.69 3.94 -8.54
C GLY A 422 13.04 4.92 -9.67
N LYS A 423 12.67 6.20 -9.56
CA LYS A 423 13.05 7.22 -10.54
C LYS A 423 14.57 7.38 -10.61
N VAL A 424 15.23 7.47 -9.46
CA VAL A 424 16.70 7.57 -9.38
C VAL A 424 17.35 6.36 -10.03
N LYS A 425 16.84 5.15 -9.78
CA LYS A 425 17.31 3.91 -10.41
C LYS A 425 17.26 3.99 -11.93
N VAL A 426 16.09 4.36 -12.46
CA VAL A 426 15.86 4.48 -13.92
C VAL A 426 16.77 5.54 -14.55
N VAL A 427 16.87 6.72 -13.92
CA VAL A 427 17.72 7.81 -14.41
C VAL A 427 19.19 7.41 -14.46
N ASN A 428 19.70 6.76 -13.41
CA ASN A 428 21.09 6.30 -13.36
C ASN A 428 21.35 5.21 -14.42
N ALA A 429 20.46 4.23 -14.55
CA ALA A 429 20.56 3.21 -15.58
C ALA A 429 20.55 3.81 -16.99
N PHE A 430 19.74 4.84 -17.22
CA PHE A 430 19.68 5.55 -18.48
C PHE A 430 20.95 6.33 -18.82
N GLN A 431 21.65 6.91 -17.79
CA GLN A 431 22.97 7.50 -18.01
C GLN A 431 23.98 6.48 -18.59
N ASP A 432 23.96 5.26 -18.01
CA ASP A 432 24.86 4.20 -18.45
C ASP A 432 24.42 3.63 -19.82
N LEU A 433 23.12 3.58 -20.10
CA LEU A 433 22.60 3.23 -21.43
C LEU A 433 23.12 4.19 -22.50
N ILE A 434 23.05 5.51 -22.28
CA ILE A 434 23.54 6.54 -23.21
C ILE A 434 25.03 6.29 -23.52
N LYS A 435 25.87 6.06 -22.49
CA LYS A 435 27.30 5.77 -22.66
C LYS A 435 27.55 4.51 -23.47
N THR A 436 26.73 3.49 -23.25
CA THR A 436 26.83 2.19 -23.92
C THR A 436 26.37 2.26 -25.38
N VAL A 437 25.27 2.95 -25.65
CA VAL A 437 24.70 3.07 -27.02
C VAL A 437 25.49 4.05 -27.88
N TYR A 438 26.03 5.12 -27.25
CA TYR A 438 26.74 6.18 -27.94
C TYR A 438 28.22 6.29 -27.52
N PRO A 439 29.05 5.27 -27.76
CA PRO A 439 30.46 5.28 -27.37
C PRO A 439 31.26 6.41 -28.03
N SER A 440 30.83 6.87 -29.21
CA SER A 440 31.47 7.97 -29.94
C SER A 440 30.99 9.37 -29.48
N LEU A 441 30.08 9.44 -28.49
CA LEU A 441 29.66 10.71 -27.88
C LEU A 441 30.84 11.39 -27.19
N ARG A 442 31.80 10.63 -26.65
CA ARG A 442 33.05 11.11 -26.03
C ARG A 442 33.92 11.99 -26.95
N MET A 443 33.78 11.83 -28.29
CA MET A 443 34.54 12.64 -29.27
C MET A 443 34.20 14.12 -29.18
N LEU A 444 33.03 14.48 -28.61
CA LEU A 444 32.66 15.87 -28.36
C LEU A 444 33.38 16.47 -27.15
N GLY A 445 34.09 15.67 -26.36
CA GLY A 445 34.73 16.09 -25.11
C GLY A 445 33.73 16.54 -24.04
N SER A 446 34.19 17.30 -23.06
CA SER A 446 33.36 17.87 -22.00
C SER A 446 32.71 19.22 -22.36
N ILE A 447 32.79 19.61 -23.63
CA ILE A 447 32.31 20.91 -24.10
C ILE A 447 30.78 20.87 -24.22
N GLN A 448 30.11 21.89 -23.64
CA GLN A 448 28.67 22.08 -23.84
C GLN A 448 28.46 23.01 -25.05
N PHE A 449 27.80 22.47 -26.06
CA PHE A 449 27.50 23.24 -27.28
C PHE A 449 26.10 23.84 -27.16
N SER A 450 26.02 25.11 -26.85
CA SER A 450 24.78 25.88 -26.80
C SER A 450 24.48 26.52 -28.18
N GLU A 451 23.31 27.08 -28.34
CA GLU A 451 22.94 27.86 -29.53
C GLU A 451 23.87 29.09 -29.69
N GLU A 452 24.25 29.71 -28.57
CA GLU A 452 25.22 30.81 -28.54
C GLU A 452 26.60 30.36 -29.07
N THR A 453 27.02 29.14 -28.75
CA THR A 453 28.27 28.57 -29.25
C THR A 453 28.24 28.38 -30.76
N VAL A 454 27.09 27.96 -31.32
CA VAL A 454 26.91 27.87 -32.77
C VAL A 454 27.04 29.27 -33.42
N HIS A 455 26.30 30.26 -32.89
CA HIS A 455 26.33 31.62 -33.41
C HIS A 455 27.72 32.28 -33.30
N SER A 456 28.37 32.14 -32.15
CA SER A 456 29.73 32.69 -31.96
C SER A 456 30.73 32.01 -32.91
N THR A 457 30.62 30.69 -33.11
CA THR A 457 31.49 29.98 -34.07
C THR A 457 31.27 30.45 -35.50
N ILE A 458 30.03 30.75 -35.90
CA ILE A 458 29.74 31.26 -37.27
C ILE A 458 30.19 32.69 -37.46
N ASN A 459 30.00 33.58 -36.48
CA ASN A 459 30.17 35.01 -36.60
C ASN A 459 31.59 35.52 -36.30
N ASN A 460 32.39 34.83 -35.47
CA ASN A 460 33.74 35.26 -35.13
C ASN A 460 34.71 35.06 -36.32
N ASN A 461 35.47 36.07 -36.66
CA ASN A 461 36.55 36.00 -37.64
C ASN A 461 37.68 35.09 -37.14
N GLN A 462 38.40 34.46 -38.07
CA GLN A 462 39.34 33.34 -37.88
C GLN A 462 40.40 33.48 -36.77
N ASP A 463 40.76 34.70 -36.37
CA ASP A 463 41.94 34.92 -35.51
C ASP A 463 41.70 34.76 -34.00
N ALA A 464 40.46 34.64 -33.53
CA ALA A 464 40.16 34.60 -32.09
C ALA A 464 39.79 33.20 -31.55
N LEU A 465 39.57 32.21 -32.41
CA LEU A 465 39.09 30.88 -32.00
C LEU A 465 40.19 29.79 -31.91
N PHE A 466 41.35 30.09 -32.47
CA PHE A 466 42.49 29.16 -32.43
C PHE A 466 43.64 29.81 -31.67
N SER A 467 43.83 29.48 -30.38
CA SER A 467 45.09 29.69 -29.71
C SER A 467 46.18 28.88 -30.45
N ALA A 468 47.42 29.34 -30.45
CA ALA A 468 48.56 28.78 -31.19
C ALA A 468 48.82 27.27 -30.93
N ASP A 469 48.12 26.65 -29.98
CA ASP A 469 48.22 25.25 -29.58
C ASP A 469 47.17 24.32 -30.23
N ASP A 470 46.22 24.86 -31.00
CA ASP A 470 45.06 24.11 -31.56
C ASP A 470 45.26 23.75 -33.05
N SER A 471 46.50 23.40 -33.42
CA SER A 471 46.86 22.96 -34.79
C SER A 471 46.34 21.56 -35.14
N THR A 472 45.92 20.79 -34.14
CA THR A 472 45.40 19.44 -34.33
C THR A 472 43.88 19.42 -34.45
N MET A 473 43.38 18.76 -35.50
CA MET A 473 41.96 18.52 -35.74
C MET A 473 41.38 17.68 -34.60
N SER A 474 40.25 18.07 -34.00
CA SER A 474 39.57 17.24 -33.00
C SER A 474 39.05 15.91 -33.59
N GLU A 475 38.86 14.88 -32.77
CA GLU A 475 38.30 13.60 -33.23
C GLU A 475 36.94 13.82 -33.90
N ALA A 476 36.10 14.72 -33.36
CA ALA A 476 34.78 14.99 -33.91
C ALA A 476 34.86 15.68 -35.30
N GLU A 477 35.80 16.63 -35.48
CA GLU A 477 36.05 17.30 -36.77
C GLU A 477 36.57 16.30 -37.81
N SER A 478 37.48 15.43 -37.42
CA SER A 478 38.03 14.36 -38.28
C SER A 478 36.95 13.40 -38.76
N GLU A 479 36.02 13.06 -37.87
CA GLU A 479 34.93 12.13 -38.19
C GLU A 479 33.91 12.72 -39.17
N ILE A 480 33.54 14.01 -39.00
CA ILE A 480 32.69 14.72 -39.99
C ILE A 480 33.42 14.79 -41.34
N LEU A 481 34.69 15.18 -41.35
CA LEU A 481 35.49 15.25 -42.58
C LEU A 481 35.55 13.91 -43.29
N ASN A 482 35.81 12.81 -42.58
CA ASN A 482 35.85 11.45 -43.12
C ASN A 482 34.54 11.06 -43.78
N LEU A 483 33.39 11.38 -43.16
CA LEU A 483 32.09 11.13 -43.77
C LEU A 483 31.90 11.93 -45.06
N VAL A 484 32.20 13.25 -45.03
CA VAL A 484 32.06 14.13 -46.21
C VAL A 484 32.95 13.66 -47.36
N VAL A 485 34.22 13.34 -47.10
CA VAL A 485 35.17 12.83 -48.12
C VAL A 485 34.71 11.49 -48.66
N ARG A 486 34.24 10.57 -47.86
CA ARG A 486 33.71 9.27 -48.30
C ARG A 486 32.52 9.43 -49.23
N ARG A 487 31.54 10.30 -48.87
CA ARG A 487 30.37 10.55 -49.73
C ARG A 487 30.74 11.28 -51.01
N LYS A 488 31.69 12.23 -50.96
CA LYS A 488 32.21 12.87 -52.16
C LYS A 488 32.85 11.88 -53.13
N LYS A 489 33.60 10.88 -52.65
CA LYS A 489 34.15 9.79 -53.47
C LYS A 489 33.06 8.92 -54.10
N GLN A 490 31.90 8.84 -53.52
CA GLN A 490 30.73 8.14 -54.02
C GLN A 490 29.86 9.02 -54.95
N SER A 491 30.29 10.26 -55.23
CA SER A 491 29.55 11.26 -55.98
C SER A 491 28.25 11.71 -55.32
N ASP A 492 28.12 11.50 -54.00
CA ASP A 492 26.97 11.95 -53.22
C ASP A 492 27.24 13.35 -52.62
N ARG A 493 26.21 14.20 -52.67
CA ARG A 493 26.23 15.48 -51.96
C ARG A 493 25.94 15.26 -50.50
N THR A 494 26.61 15.98 -49.61
CA THR A 494 26.36 15.96 -48.18
C THR A 494 25.68 17.26 -47.74
N SER A 495 24.46 17.16 -47.26
CA SER A 495 23.71 18.24 -46.67
C SER A 495 23.87 18.26 -45.15
N LEU A 496 23.53 19.41 -44.49
CA LEU A 496 23.47 19.47 -43.03
C LEU A 496 22.47 18.49 -42.44
N LEU A 497 21.38 18.21 -43.18
CA LEU A 497 20.39 17.21 -42.76
C LEU A 497 20.98 15.79 -42.73
N ASP A 498 21.84 15.47 -43.72
CA ASP A 498 22.53 14.17 -43.75
C ASP A 498 23.50 14.03 -42.59
N LEU A 499 24.25 15.08 -42.24
CA LEU A 499 25.13 15.11 -41.08
C LEU A 499 24.33 14.89 -39.80
N ARG A 500 23.22 15.61 -39.64
CA ARG A 500 22.33 15.45 -38.48
C ARG A 500 21.80 14.01 -38.41
N SER A 501 21.29 13.48 -39.51
CA SER A 501 20.70 12.13 -39.54
C SER A 501 21.73 11.02 -39.25
N HIS A 502 23.00 11.25 -39.60
CA HIS A 502 24.09 10.31 -39.36
C HIS A 502 24.61 10.38 -37.94
N PHE A 503 24.95 11.59 -37.46
CA PHE A 503 25.62 11.77 -36.16
C PHE A 503 24.67 11.80 -34.98
N SER A 504 23.36 11.94 -35.19
CA SER A 504 22.39 11.82 -34.09
C SER A 504 22.08 10.38 -33.68
N LYS A 505 22.48 9.39 -34.50
CA LYS A 505 22.24 7.96 -34.29
C LYS A 505 23.45 7.24 -33.69
N LYS A 506 23.23 5.98 -33.27
CA LYS A 506 24.30 5.06 -32.87
C LYS A 506 25.36 4.97 -33.98
N PRO A 507 26.66 5.02 -33.68
CA PRO A 507 27.27 5.06 -32.33
C PRO A 507 27.54 6.47 -31.76
N TYR A 508 27.13 7.54 -32.42
CA TYR A 508 27.52 8.93 -32.06
C TYR A 508 26.60 9.58 -31.03
N GLY A 509 25.28 9.64 -31.27
CA GLY A 509 24.32 10.28 -30.38
C GLY A 509 24.54 11.79 -30.18
N TRP A 510 25.18 12.45 -31.19
CA TRP A 510 25.47 13.88 -31.12
C TRP A 510 24.21 14.70 -31.30
N TYR A 511 24.08 15.74 -30.50
CA TYR A 511 22.94 16.66 -30.56
C TYR A 511 23.17 17.80 -31.59
N PRO A 512 22.09 18.41 -32.11
CA PRO A 512 22.19 19.35 -33.24
C PRO A 512 23.23 20.43 -33.07
N ASN A 513 23.25 21.13 -31.90
CA ASN A 513 24.20 22.23 -31.67
C ASN A 513 25.65 21.77 -31.72
N ALA A 514 25.97 20.59 -31.26
CA ALA A 514 27.32 20.00 -31.37
C ALA A 514 27.69 19.77 -32.84
N ILE A 515 26.77 19.12 -33.61
CA ILE A 515 26.98 18.85 -35.03
C ILE A 515 27.21 20.15 -35.81
N TRP A 516 26.37 21.15 -35.57
CA TRP A 516 26.50 22.45 -36.24
C TRP A 516 27.78 23.16 -35.88
N THR A 517 28.17 23.22 -34.61
CA THR A 517 29.39 23.88 -34.17
C THR A 517 30.64 23.20 -34.74
N VAL A 518 30.71 21.83 -34.65
CA VAL A 518 31.86 21.09 -35.20
C VAL A 518 31.93 21.24 -36.70
N THR A 519 30.79 21.21 -37.43
CA THR A 519 30.75 21.45 -38.88
C THR A 519 31.20 22.88 -39.22
N ALA A 520 30.76 23.90 -38.50
CA ALA A 520 31.16 25.28 -38.70
C ALA A 520 32.67 25.49 -38.45
N ARG A 521 33.23 24.88 -37.43
CA ARG A 521 34.69 24.88 -37.15
C ARG A 521 35.45 24.24 -38.32
N LEU A 522 35.01 23.08 -38.76
CA LEU A 522 35.63 22.37 -39.90
C LEU A 522 35.55 23.19 -41.22
N TYR A 523 34.47 23.94 -41.46
CA TYR A 523 34.32 24.79 -42.63
C TYR A 523 35.27 26.01 -42.60
N LYS A 524 35.60 26.51 -41.42
CA LYS A 524 36.51 27.65 -41.24
C LYS A 524 37.98 27.28 -41.26
N ARG A 525 38.33 25.99 -41.12
CA ARG A 525 39.69 25.48 -41.34
C ARG A 525 39.99 25.30 -42.80
#